data_5d6dfad6a8611d7a9f8774082c34dae7
#
_entry.id   5d6dfad6a8611d7a9f8774082c34dae7
#
_cell.length_a   1.000
_cell.length_b   1.000
_cell.length_c   1.000
_cell.angle_alpha   90.00
_cell.angle_beta   90.00
_cell.angle_gamma   90.00
#
_symmetry.space_group_name_H-M   'P 1'
#
loop_
_entity.id
_entity.type
_entity.pdbx_description
1 polymer ?
#
loop_
_entity_poly.entity_id
_entity_poly.type
_entity_poly.pdbx_seq_one_letter_code
_entity_poly.pdbx_strand_id
1 'polypeptide(L)'
;KPGSSLTESIEASKKLQNLINEFPEVKTVVSRIGVAEIPTDPMPMDIADSYIILEKDKSKWTSAESKEELIEKIQEKISVVPGVNFVFTQPVELRFNELLTGVREDVAIKLYGEDLEVLAEKVQEMAAIIQTVPGAGDVRAEATSGLPQMTVVYNRAKMAQYGVTVDKLNDYVSASFSGEQASVIFEGEKRFDVVIRLAKEFRQDINSLKNLYIDLPNGAQVPLKEVADISYKPGPMQISRDNTSRRISVGVNVRGRDVKSMVEEIQQKLETQVKLPPGYFVTYGGSFENLQRASDRLMIVVPIALFLIFIL
;
A
#
# COMPACT_ATOMS: atom_id res chain seq x y z
N LYS A 1 8.20 6.04 -3.23
CA LYS A 1 8.50 5.36 -4.51
C LYS A 1 8.11 3.90 -4.38
N PRO A 2 7.27 3.36 -5.27
CA PRO A 2 6.87 1.95 -5.19
C PRO A 2 8.09 1.03 -5.13
N GLY A 3 8.08 0.06 -4.17
CA GLY A 3 9.19 -0.87 -3.98
C GLY A 3 10.37 -0.34 -3.17
N SER A 4 10.29 0.84 -2.56
CA SER A 4 11.33 1.35 -1.67
C SER A 4 11.45 0.50 -0.42
N SER A 5 12.68 0.31 0.06
CA SER A 5 12.94 -0.31 1.36
C SER A 5 12.48 0.58 2.51
N LEU A 6 12.28 -0.01 3.69
CA LEU A 6 11.93 0.77 4.90
C LEU A 6 12.99 1.85 5.20
N THR A 7 14.28 1.55 5.01
CA THR A 7 15.37 2.51 5.21
C THR A 7 15.24 3.71 4.26
N GLU A 8 14.98 3.45 2.97
CA GLU A 8 14.79 4.51 1.97
C GLU A 8 13.55 5.35 2.28
N SER A 9 12.46 4.72 2.72
CA SER A 9 11.24 5.41 3.12
C SER A 9 11.44 6.29 4.36
N ILE A 10 12.23 5.83 5.35
CA ILE A 10 12.60 6.61 6.52
C ILE A 10 13.43 7.84 6.10
N GLU A 11 14.44 7.66 5.26
CA GLU A 11 15.30 8.77 4.81
C GLU A 11 14.51 9.79 3.96
N ALA A 12 13.62 9.33 3.09
CA ALA A 12 12.73 10.22 2.35
C ALA A 12 11.80 11.00 3.29
N SER A 13 11.20 10.33 4.27
CA SER A 13 10.32 10.97 5.25
C SER A 13 11.06 12.00 6.12
N LYS A 14 12.30 11.73 6.54
CA LYS A 14 13.13 12.70 7.26
C LYS A 14 13.40 13.95 6.42
N LYS A 15 13.73 13.78 5.13
CA LYS A 15 13.94 14.92 4.22
C LYS A 15 12.68 15.77 4.09
N LEU A 16 11.52 15.12 3.91
CA LEU A 16 10.22 15.81 3.85
C LEU A 16 9.90 16.55 5.14
N GLN A 17 10.07 15.90 6.30
CA GLN A 17 9.86 16.52 7.62
C GLN A 17 10.72 17.76 7.79
N ASN A 18 12.01 17.71 7.41
CA ASN A 18 12.90 18.87 7.52
C ASN A 18 12.41 20.03 6.66
N LEU A 19 12.04 19.78 5.39
CA LEU A 19 11.53 20.80 4.49
C LEU A 19 10.20 21.42 4.98
N ILE A 20 9.31 20.60 5.52
CA ILE A 20 8.00 21.06 6.05
C ILE A 20 8.18 21.84 7.35
N ASN A 21 9.10 21.43 8.23
CA ASN A 21 9.37 22.14 9.47
C ASN A 21 10.04 23.52 9.29
N GLU A 22 10.46 23.88 8.08
CA GLU A 22 10.95 25.22 7.79
C GLU A 22 9.84 26.28 7.71
N PHE A 23 8.57 25.85 7.63
CA PHE A 23 7.43 26.77 7.65
C PHE A 23 7.10 27.18 9.10
N PRO A 24 7.01 28.48 9.42
CA PRO A 24 6.71 28.96 10.76
C PRO A 24 5.32 28.56 11.26
N GLU A 25 4.40 28.28 10.34
CA GLU A 25 3.05 27.77 10.63
C GLU A 25 3.04 26.31 11.09
N VAL A 26 4.14 25.58 10.88
CA VAL A 26 4.24 24.17 11.25
C VAL A 26 4.87 24.03 12.61
N LYS A 27 4.10 23.49 13.55
CA LYS A 27 4.59 23.21 14.91
C LYS A 27 5.44 21.96 14.97
N THR A 28 5.03 20.90 14.29
CA THR A 28 5.75 19.63 14.20
C THR A 28 5.19 18.75 13.09
N VAL A 29 6.01 17.85 12.59
CA VAL A 29 5.61 16.81 11.63
C VAL A 29 5.93 15.44 12.20
N VAL A 30 4.94 14.54 12.18
CA VAL A 30 5.10 13.15 12.65
C VAL A 30 4.74 12.22 11.50
N SER A 31 5.64 11.34 11.12
CA SER A 31 5.39 10.36 10.05
C SER A 31 5.28 8.95 10.61
N ARG A 32 4.25 8.23 10.16
CA ARG A 32 4.05 6.80 10.39
C ARG A 32 4.37 6.07 9.07
N ILE A 33 5.27 5.10 9.12
CA ILE A 33 5.77 4.38 7.94
C ILE A 33 5.53 2.88 8.15
N GLY A 34 4.90 2.23 7.17
CA GLY A 34 4.65 0.79 7.23
C GLY A 34 3.61 0.38 8.27
N VAL A 35 3.58 -0.91 8.56
CA VAL A 35 2.59 -1.57 9.42
C VAL A 35 3.05 -1.59 10.88
N ALA A 36 2.14 -1.36 11.81
CA ALA A 36 2.37 -1.61 13.23
C ALA A 36 2.42 -3.13 13.52
N GLU A 37 2.97 -3.52 14.68
CA GLU A 37 3.02 -4.92 15.14
C GLU A 37 1.63 -5.58 15.15
N ILE A 38 0.60 -4.82 15.57
CA ILE A 38 -0.80 -5.22 15.39
C ILE A 38 -1.34 -4.48 14.17
N PRO A 39 -1.59 -5.16 13.04
CA PRO A 39 -1.95 -4.52 11.78
C PRO A 39 -3.41 -4.07 11.78
N THR A 40 -3.70 -2.92 12.38
CA THR A 40 -5.02 -2.28 12.31
C THR A 40 -5.23 -1.52 11.00
N ASP A 41 -4.15 -1.23 10.29
CA ASP A 41 -4.13 -0.50 9.02
C ASP A 41 -2.97 -1.05 8.17
N PRO A 42 -3.26 -1.92 7.19
CA PRO A 42 -2.24 -2.55 6.36
C PRO A 42 -1.63 -1.53 5.39
N MET A 43 -0.50 -0.97 5.76
CA MET A 43 0.23 0.02 4.97
C MET A 43 1.59 -0.56 4.57
N PRO A 44 1.92 -0.69 3.27
CA PRO A 44 3.22 -1.17 2.84
C PRO A 44 4.35 -0.21 3.24
N MET A 45 5.58 -0.71 3.31
CA MET A 45 6.73 0.02 3.84
C MET A 45 7.19 1.21 2.99
N ASP A 46 6.67 1.36 1.79
CA ASP A 46 6.94 2.49 0.87
C ASP A 46 5.86 3.58 0.92
N ILE A 47 4.86 3.42 1.79
CA ILE A 47 3.84 4.43 2.09
C ILE A 47 4.08 4.99 3.48
N ALA A 48 3.91 6.31 3.61
CA ALA A 48 3.99 7.03 4.86
C ALA A 48 2.81 8.00 5.01
N ASP A 49 2.16 7.97 6.17
CA ASP A 49 1.21 9.00 6.59
C ASP A 49 1.96 10.04 7.42
N SER A 50 2.03 11.27 6.94
CA SER A 50 2.70 12.38 7.64
C SER A 50 1.69 13.36 8.18
N TYR A 51 1.61 13.45 9.49
CA TYR A 51 0.72 14.38 10.19
C TYR A 51 1.45 15.71 10.40
N ILE A 52 1.00 16.76 9.71
CA ILE A 52 1.51 18.11 9.84
C ILE A 52 0.65 18.84 10.88
N ILE A 53 1.21 19.09 12.04
CA ILE A 53 0.53 19.79 13.13
C ILE A 53 0.83 21.27 13.00
N LEU A 54 -0.21 22.05 12.74
CA LEU A 54 -0.08 23.49 12.53
C LEU A 54 -0.13 24.27 13.87
N GLU A 55 0.49 25.45 13.87
CA GLU A 55 0.38 26.41 14.95
C GLU A 55 -1.06 26.93 15.01
N LYS A 56 -1.64 26.87 16.22
CA LYS A 56 -3.06 27.28 16.45
C LYS A 56 -3.25 28.79 16.37
N ASP A 57 -2.23 29.52 16.78
CA ASP A 57 -2.24 30.98 16.80
C ASP A 57 -1.92 31.51 15.40
N LYS A 58 -2.95 31.98 14.72
CA LYS A 58 -2.80 32.53 13.35
C LYS A 58 -1.98 33.82 13.29
N SER A 59 -1.78 34.52 14.41
CA SER A 59 -0.88 35.69 14.44
C SER A 59 0.58 35.34 14.20
N LYS A 60 0.95 34.07 14.37
CA LYS A 60 2.26 33.52 14.10
C LYS A 60 2.45 33.01 12.65
N TRP A 61 1.37 33.05 11.88
CA TRP A 61 1.45 32.68 10.48
C TRP A 61 2.04 33.84 9.68
N THR A 62 3.16 33.63 9.07
CA THR A 62 3.92 34.66 8.35
C THR A 62 4.18 34.33 6.90
N SER A 63 4.15 33.06 6.52
CA SER A 63 4.40 32.62 5.16
C SER A 63 3.11 32.39 4.35
N ALA A 64 1.96 32.20 4.99
CA ALA A 64 0.67 31.97 4.34
C ALA A 64 -0.48 32.59 5.13
N GLU A 65 -1.48 33.13 4.43
CA GLU A 65 -2.68 33.71 5.01
C GLU A 65 -3.78 32.67 5.26
N SER A 66 -3.78 31.61 4.48
CA SER A 66 -4.77 30.52 4.56
C SER A 66 -4.09 29.14 4.59
N LYS A 67 -4.88 28.13 4.98
CA LYS A 67 -4.42 26.73 4.98
C LYS A 67 -4.17 26.24 3.55
N GLU A 68 -5.00 26.65 2.62
CA GLU A 68 -4.93 26.30 1.21
C GLU A 68 -3.63 26.82 0.60
N GLU A 69 -3.31 28.09 0.84
CA GLU A 69 -2.05 28.70 0.40
C GLU A 69 -0.82 28.02 1.03
N LEU A 70 -0.91 27.65 2.31
CA LEU A 70 0.16 26.92 2.99
C LEU A 70 0.38 25.55 2.34
N ILE A 71 -0.68 24.84 1.98
CA ILE A 71 -0.59 23.54 1.28
C ILE A 71 0.12 23.71 -0.07
N GLU A 72 -0.24 24.71 -0.87
CA GLU A 72 0.41 24.98 -2.15
C GLU A 72 1.91 25.25 -1.98
N LYS A 73 2.29 26.08 -1.03
CA LYS A 73 3.71 26.40 -0.73
C LYS A 73 4.48 25.17 -0.23
N ILE A 74 3.86 24.36 0.64
CA ILE A 74 4.47 23.11 1.10
C ILE A 74 4.65 22.17 -0.11
N GLN A 75 3.62 22.00 -0.94
CA GLN A 75 3.66 21.12 -2.11
C GLN A 75 4.78 21.53 -3.09
N GLU A 76 4.91 22.82 -3.38
CA GLU A 76 5.99 23.34 -4.19
C GLU A 76 7.35 22.99 -3.58
N LYS A 77 7.54 23.26 -2.29
CA LYS A 77 8.81 23.03 -1.59
C LYS A 77 9.22 21.56 -1.52
N ILE A 78 8.27 20.65 -1.29
CA ILE A 78 8.57 19.23 -1.20
C ILE A 78 8.68 18.54 -2.58
N SER A 79 8.23 19.17 -3.64
CA SER A 79 8.32 18.64 -5.02
C SER A 79 9.78 18.40 -5.48
N VAL A 80 10.75 19.01 -4.82
CA VAL A 80 12.18 18.79 -5.08
C VAL A 80 12.67 17.40 -4.65
N VAL A 81 11.88 16.66 -3.84
CA VAL A 81 12.24 15.29 -3.40
C VAL A 81 11.85 14.30 -4.49
N PRO A 82 12.80 13.70 -5.20
CA PRO A 82 12.49 12.87 -6.35
C PRO A 82 11.86 11.53 -5.96
N GLY A 83 10.92 11.06 -6.78
CA GLY A 83 10.31 9.73 -6.65
C GLY A 83 9.30 9.60 -5.51
N VAL A 84 8.84 10.70 -4.93
CA VAL A 84 7.78 10.72 -3.91
C VAL A 84 6.55 11.41 -4.50
N ASN A 85 5.39 10.76 -4.37
CA ASN A 85 4.09 11.33 -4.70
C ASN A 85 3.40 11.74 -3.40
N PHE A 86 2.77 12.90 -3.40
CA PHE A 86 2.09 13.44 -2.23
C PHE A 86 0.59 13.59 -2.49
N VAL A 87 -0.19 13.35 -1.46
CA VAL A 87 -1.61 13.69 -1.42
C VAL A 87 -1.88 14.39 -0.09
N PHE A 88 -2.44 15.59 -0.14
CA PHE A 88 -2.84 16.33 1.06
C PHE A 88 -4.30 16.04 1.37
N THR A 89 -4.57 15.59 2.58
CA THR A 89 -5.92 15.30 3.06
C THR A 89 -6.09 15.79 4.49
N GLN A 90 -7.32 15.78 4.98
CA GLN A 90 -7.61 15.94 6.40
C GLN A 90 -7.78 14.57 7.06
N PRO A 91 -7.25 14.34 8.27
CA PRO A 91 -7.31 13.03 8.91
C PRO A 91 -8.74 12.48 9.07
N VAL A 92 -9.71 13.35 9.36
CA VAL A 92 -11.12 12.95 9.52
C VAL A 92 -11.73 12.56 8.17
N GLU A 93 -11.50 13.36 7.14
CA GLU A 93 -11.99 13.13 5.79
C GLU A 93 -11.39 11.86 5.19
N LEU A 94 -10.08 11.66 5.36
CA LEU A 94 -9.38 10.45 4.94
C LEU A 94 -10.00 9.21 5.57
N ARG A 95 -10.19 9.21 6.90
CA ARG A 95 -10.78 8.07 7.62
C ARG A 95 -12.23 7.83 7.25
N PHE A 96 -12.98 8.90 7.06
CA PHE A 96 -14.36 8.80 6.62
C PHE A 96 -14.47 8.16 5.23
N ASN A 97 -13.64 8.58 4.29
CA ASN A 97 -13.58 8.00 2.94
C ASN A 97 -13.14 6.54 2.99
N GLU A 98 -12.06 6.22 3.70
CA GLU A 98 -11.58 4.84 3.86
C GLU A 98 -12.65 3.90 4.45
N LEU A 99 -13.39 4.35 5.47
CA LEU A 99 -14.43 3.53 6.12
C LEU A 99 -15.68 3.36 5.26
N LEU A 100 -16.07 4.39 4.50
CA LEU A 100 -17.28 4.34 3.68
C LEU A 100 -17.07 3.71 2.31
N THR A 101 -15.91 3.96 1.70
CA THR A 101 -15.65 3.58 0.31
C THR A 101 -14.53 2.56 0.17
N GLY A 102 -13.75 2.35 1.21
CA GLY A 102 -12.57 1.49 1.19
C GLY A 102 -11.41 1.99 0.33
N VAL A 103 -11.48 3.27 -0.11
CA VAL A 103 -10.47 3.92 -0.96
C VAL A 103 -10.30 5.37 -0.57
N ARG A 104 -9.16 5.96 -0.95
CA ARG A 104 -8.80 7.35 -0.60
C ARG A 104 -9.24 8.37 -1.64
N GLU A 105 -9.31 7.93 -2.89
CA GLU A 105 -9.65 8.76 -4.06
C GLU A 105 -11.16 8.92 -4.24
N ASP A 106 -11.61 9.92 -5.01
CA ASP A 106 -13.02 10.20 -5.28
C ASP A 106 -13.70 9.03 -5.99
N VAL A 107 -13.00 8.40 -6.93
CA VAL A 107 -13.46 7.25 -7.69
C VAL A 107 -12.40 6.16 -7.64
N ALA A 108 -12.83 4.93 -7.37
CA ALA A 108 -12.00 3.75 -7.47
C ALA A 108 -12.55 2.76 -8.49
N ILE A 109 -11.79 2.49 -9.50
CA ILE A 109 -12.08 1.46 -10.49
C ILE A 109 -11.34 0.20 -10.04
N LYS A 110 -12.09 -0.81 -9.58
CA LYS A 110 -11.55 -2.05 -9.00
C LYS A 110 -11.65 -3.17 -10.02
N LEU A 111 -10.51 -3.74 -10.38
CA LEU A 111 -10.41 -4.93 -11.25
C LEU A 111 -10.22 -6.18 -10.39
N TYR A 112 -11.06 -7.17 -10.57
CA TYR A 112 -11.03 -8.46 -9.87
C TYR A 112 -10.54 -9.57 -10.79
N GLY A 113 -9.79 -10.53 -10.23
CA GLY A 113 -9.29 -11.70 -10.95
C GLY A 113 -8.39 -12.56 -10.07
N GLU A 114 -7.99 -13.71 -10.58
CA GLU A 114 -7.19 -14.67 -9.81
C GLU A 114 -5.68 -14.45 -9.95
N ASP A 115 -5.22 -14.10 -11.15
CA ASP A 115 -3.79 -13.94 -11.44
C ASP A 115 -3.34 -12.50 -11.23
N LEU A 116 -2.33 -12.29 -10.36
CA LEU A 116 -1.82 -10.98 -10.00
C LEU A 116 -1.03 -10.31 -11.15
N GLU A 117 -0.38 -11.07 -12.00
CA GLU A 117 0.38 -10.52 -13.13
C GLU A 117 -0.59 -9.97 -14.18
N VAL A 118 -1.65 -10.74 -14.50
CA VAL A 118 -2.71 -10.29 -15.39
C VAL A 118 -3.45 -9.08 -14.82
N LEU A 119 -3.75 -9.08 -13.51
CA LEU A 119 -4.36 -7.93 -12.85
C LEU A 119 -3.48 -6.69 -12.96
N ALA A 120 -2.18 -6.82 -12.70
CA ALA A 120 -1.23 -5.71 -12.75
C ALA A 120 -1.11 -5.14 -14.19
N GLU A 121 -1.01 -5.99 -15.21
CA GLU A 121 -0.97 -5.58 -16.61
C GLU A 121 -2.25 -4.82 -17.00
N LYS A 122 -3.41 -5.41 -16.73
CA LYS A 122 -4.70 -4.82 -17.10
C LYS A 122 -4.99 -3.52 -16.38
N VAL A 123 -4.59 -3.37 -15.11
CA VAL A 123 -4.73 -2.12 -14.37
C VAL A 123 -3.87 -1.00 -14.96
N GLN A 124 -2.68 -1.29 -15.46
CA GLN A 124 -1.86 -0.29 -16.16
C GLN A 124 -2.50 0.13 -17.49
N GLU A 125 -3.05 -0.82 -18.26
CA GLU A 125 -3.81 -0.54 -19.48
C GLU A 125 -5.03 0.35 -19.17
N MET A 126 -5.80 0.01 -18.14
CA MET A 126 -6.93 0.80 -17.68
C MET A 126 -6.51 2.21 -17.24
N ALA A 127 -5.45 2.35 -16.46
CA ALA A 127 -4.96 3.65 -16.00
C ALA A 127 -4.55 4.56 -17.17
N ALA A 128 -3.88 4.01 -18.19
CA ALA A 128 -3.53 4.76 -19.39
C ALA A 128 -4.77 5.29 -20.15
N ILE A 129 -5.82 4.48 -20.26
CA ILE A 129 -7.08 4.90 -20.88
C ILE A 129 -7.78 5.96 -20.04
N ILE A 130 -7.85 5.77 -18.72
CA ILE A 130 -8.51 6.70 -17.79
C ILE A 130 -7.84 8.08 -17.82
N GLN A 131 -6.52 8.15 -17.94
CA GLN A 131 -5.78 9.41 -18.09
C GLN A 131 -6.21 10.24 -19.30
N THR A 132 -6.81 9.61 -20.31
CA THR A 132 -7.34 10.32 -21.51
C THR A 132 -8.74 10.92 -21.31
N VAL A 133 -9.36 10.68 -20.15
CA VAL A 133 -10.71 11.19 -19.87
C VAL A 133 -10.62 12.60 -19.31
N PRO A 134 -11.31 13.60 -19.93
CA PRO A 134 -11.33 14.94 -19.41
C PRO A 134 -11.91 15.00 -17.99
N GLY A 135 -11.19 15.65 -17.08
CA GLY A 135 -11.58 15.74 -15.66
C GLY A 135 -11.01 14.63 -14.77
N ALA A 136 -10.36 13.62 -15.35
CA ALA A 136 -9.61 12.63 -14.56
C ALA A 136 -8.29 13.23 -14.10
N GLY A 137 -8.24 13.62 -12.82
CA GLY A 137 -7.02 14.10 -12.15
C GLY A 137 -6.38 13.00 -11.33
N ASP A 138 -5.07 13.09 -11.12
CA ASP A 138 -4.31 12.23 -10.21
C ASP A 138 -4.59 10.73 -10.38
N VAL A 139 -4.65 10.26 -11.63
CA VAL A 139 -4.89 8.83 -11.92
C VAL A 139 -3.76 7.98 -11.38
N ARG A 140 -4.08 7.09 -10.46
CA ARG A 140 -3.13 6.26 -9.76
C ARG A 140 -3.50 4.78 -9.81
N ALA A 141 -2.70 3.98 -10.52
CA ALA A 141 -2.78 2.54 -10.42
C ALA A 141 -2.15 2.05 -9.10
N GLU A 142 -2.84 1.16 -8.40
CA GLU A 142 -2.30 0.49 -7.21
C GLU A 142 -1.07 -0.35 -7.62
N ALA A 143 0.08 -0.08 -6.98
CA ALA A 143 1.31 -0.81 -7.26
C ALA A 143 1.29 -2.14 -6.49
N THR A 144 1.29 -3.24 -7.21
CA THR A 144 1.22 -4.59 -6.62
C THR A 144 2.52 -5.37 -6.74
N SER A 145 3.41 -4.98 -7.66
CA SER A 145 4.66 -5.68 -7.95
C SER A 145 5.86 -4.74 -7.75
N GLY A 146 7.04 -5.34 -7.57
CA GLY A 146 8.30 -4.59 -7.56
C GLY A 146 9.10 -4.71 -6.26
N LEU A 147 8.59 -5.40 -5.23
CA LEU A 147 9.38 -5.69 -4.05
C LEU A 147 10.34 -6.86 -4.36
N PRO A 148 11.66 -6.66 -4.42
CA PRO A 148 12.59 -7.77 -4.61
C PRO A 148 12.56 -8.67 -3.36
N GLN A 149 12.16 -9.92 -3.56
CA GLN A 149 12.09 -10.93 -2.52
C GLN A 149 13.17 -11.98 -2.75
N MET A 150 13.90 -12.37 -1.69
CA MET A 150 14.74 -13.55 -1.72
C MET A 150 13.85 -14.80 -1.64
N THR A 151 13.83 -15.57 -2.73
CA THR A 151 13.05 -16.80 -2.82
C THR A 151 13.96 -17.99 -2.71
N VAL A 152 13.60 -18.94 -1.83
CA VAL A 152 14.30 -20.21 -1.62
C VAL A 152 13.43 -21.34 -2.20
N VAL A 153 13.92 -22.00 -3.24
CA VAL A 153 13.25 -23.14 -3.87
C VAL A 153 14.02 -24.40 -3.52
N TYR A 154 13.44 -25.23 -2.70
CA TYR A 154 14.10 -26.45 -2.22
C TYR A 154 14.19 -27.55 -3.29
N ASN A 155 15.37 -28.14 -3.44
CA ASN A 155 15.60 -29.32 -4.26
C ASN A 155 15.30 -30.60 -3.47
N ARG A 156 14.08 -31.14 -3.62
CA ARG A 156 13.60 -32.28 -2.83
C ARG A 156 14.44 -33.54 -3.02
N ALA A 157 15.03 -33.76 -4.22
CA ALA A 157 15.88 -34.89 -4.47
C ALA A 157 17.20 -34.80 -3.67
N LYS A 158 17.84 -33.65 -3.68
CA LYS A 158 19.06 -33.40 -2.86
C LYS A 158 18.75 -33.43 -1.37
N MET A 159 17.60 -32.86 -0.95
CA MET A 159 17.18 -32.96 0.45
C MET A 159 17.05 -34.39 0.93
N ALA A 160 16.47 -35.28 0.13
CA ALA A 160 16.37 -36.72 0.44
C ALA A 160 17.74 -37.37 0.57
N GLN A 161 18.69 -37.02 -0.32
CA GLN A 161 20.07 -37.53 -0.25
C GLN A 161 20.80 -37.13 1.05
N TYR A 162 20.56 -35.89 1.51
CA TYR A 162 21.17 -35.37 2.74
C TYR A 162 20.35 -35.68 3.99
N GLY A 163 19.17 -36.27 3.87
CA GLY A 163 18.30 -36.61 5.00
C GLY A 163 17.72 -35.40 5.73
N VAL A 164 17.52 -34.24 5.04
CA VAL A 164 16.98 -33.04 5.64
C VAL A 164 15.52 -32.82 5.22
N THR A 165 14.74 -32.27 6.12
CA THR A 165 13.31 -31.96 5.89
C THR A 165 13.12 -30.48 5.55
N VAL A 166 11.99 -30.15 4.92
CA VAL A 166 11.60 -28.75 4.62
C VAL A 166 11.48 -27.93 5.90
N ASP A 167 10.85 -28.48 6.92
CA ASP A 167 10.65 -27.79 8.21
C ASP A 167 11.98 -27.39 8.82
N LYS A 168 12.94 -28.33 8.89
CA LYS A 168 14.27 -28.05 9.41
C LYS A 168 14.99 -26.93 8.62
N LEU A 169 14.88 -26.94 7.28
CA LEU A 169 15.47 -25.87 6.46
C LEU A 169 14.78 -24.53 6.68
N ASN A 170 13.45 -24.51 6.81
CA ASN A 170 12.71 -23.30 7.13
C ASN A 170 13.11 -22.73 8.50
N ASP A 171 13.29 -23.58 9.51
CA ASP A 171 13.75 -23.16 10.85
C ASP A 171 15.13 -22.50 10.77
N TYR A 172 16.08 -23.10 10.04
CA TYR A 172 17.40 -22.48 9.83
C TYR A 172 17.32 -21.11 9.14
N VAL A 173 16.55 -21.01 8.08
CA VAL A 173 16.40 -19.75 7.33
C VAL A 173 15.70 -18.70 8.20
N SER A 174 14.61 -19.08 8.88
CA SER A 174 13.85 -18.19 9.73
C SER A 174 14.68 -17.70 10.92
N ALA A 175 15.29 -18.59 11.67
CA ALA A 175 16.15 -18.25 12.82
C ALA A 175 17.33 -17.35 12.40
N SER A 176 17.92 -17.62 11.22
CA SER A 176 19.07 -16.86 10.73
C SER A 176 18.71 -15.42 10.30
N PHE A 177 17.59 -15.22 9.60
CA PHE A 177 17.24 -13.94 9.00
C PHE A 177 16.19 -13.15 9.80
N SER A 178 15.10 -13.79 10.20
CA SER A 178 14.03 -13.15 10.98
C SER A 178 14.36 -13.14 12.48
N GLY A 179 15.01 -14.19 12.93
CA GLY A 179 15.28 -14.47 14.32
C GLY A 179 14.26 -15.43 14.93
N GLU A 180 14.69 -16.15 15.94
CA GLU A 180 13.84 -17.04 16.73
C GLU A 180 13.78 -16.54 18.18
N GLN A 181 12.59 -16.55 18.75
CA GLN A 181 12.38 -16.16 20.14
C GLN A 181 12.90 -17.25 21.07
N ALA A 182 14.04 -16.99 21.71
CA ALA A 182 14.67 -17.94 22.64
C ALA A 182 14.10 -17.86 24.04
N SER A 183 13.63 -16.68 24.48
CA SER A 183 13.12 -16.43 25.83
C SER A 183 12.33 -15.14 25.90
N VAL A 184 11.81 -14.86 27.09
CA VAL A 184 11.13 -13.59 27.43
C VAL A 184 11.71 -13.06 28.73
N ILE A 185 12.04 -11.78 28.77
CA ILE A 185 12.46 -11.08 29.99
C ILE A 185 11.30 -10.18 30.43
N PHE A 186 10.99 -10.25 31.72
CA PHE A 186 10.02 -9.38 32.36
C PHE A 186 10.73 -8.31 33.20
N GLU A 187 10.41 -7.05 32.96
CA GLU A 187 10.85 -5.91 33.75
C GLU A 187 9.63 -5.19 34.34
N GLY A 188 9.22 -5.59 35.53
CA GLY A 188 7.94 -5.19 36.09
C GLY A 188 6.78 -5.70 35.27
N GLU A 189 5.93 -4.79 34.76
CA GLU A 189 4.78 -5.13 33.86
C GLU A 189 5.17 -5.24 32.37
N LYS A 190 6.41 -4.87 32.03
CA LYS A 190 6.87 -4.90 30.64
C LYS A 190 7.45 -6.26 30.29
N ARG A 191 7.12 -6.70 29.09
CA ARG A 191 7.60 -7.95 28.49
C ARG A 191 8.52 -7.64 27.31
N PHE A 192 9.71 -8.27 27.28
CA PHE A 192 10.70 -8.14 26.21
C PHE A 192 11.07 -9.53 25.69
N ASP A 193 10.88 -9.74 24.38
CA ASP A 193 11.29 -10.97 23.74
C ASP A 193 12.79 -10.98 23.50
N VAL A 194 13.46 -12.08 23.88
CA VAL A 194 14.88 -12.34 23.57
C VAL A 194 14.93 -13.08 22.25
N VAL A 195 15.41 -12.42 21.22
CA VAL A 195 15.47 -12.98 19.86
C VAL A 195 16.91 -13.26 19.48
N ILE A 196 17.17 -14.50 19.06
CA ILE A 196 18.46 -14.94 18.51
C ILE A 196 18.40 -14.91 17.00
N ARG A 197 19.36 -14.27 16.35
CA ARG A 197 19.50 -14.23 14.89
C ARG A 197 20.95 -13.99 14.50
N LEU A 198 21.29 -14.26 13.24
CA LEU A 198 22.62 -13.93 12.72
C LEU A 198 22.91 -12.44 12.82
N ALA A 199 24.18 -12.10 13.07
CA ALA A 199 24.64 -10.72 13.03
C ALA A 199 24.40 -10.09 11.65
N LYS A 200 24.26 -8.76 11.60
CA LYS A 200 23.83 -8.03 10.42
C LYS A 200 24.70 -8.31 9.19
N GLU A 201 25.99 -8.43 9.37
CA GLU A 201 27.01 -8.71 8.33
C GLU A 201 26.82 -10.06 7.64
N PHE A 202 26.20 -11.05 8.31
CA PHE A 202 25.95 -12.39 7.78
C PHE A 202 24.54 -12.58 7.19
N ARG A 203 23.73 -11.52 7.09
CA ARG A 203 22.37 -11.56 6.55
C ARG A 203 22.01 -10.38 5.66
N GLN A 204 23.03 -9.77 5.00
CA GLN A 204 22.81 -8.58 4.18
C GLN A 204 22.35 -8.88 2.76
N ASP A 205 22.78 -10.01 2.21
CA ASP A 205 22.59 -10.32 0.80
C ASP A 205 22.27 -11.82 0.54
N ILE A 206 22.00 -12.10 -0.73
CA ILE A 206 21.69 -13.45 -1.19
C ILE A 206 22.87 -14.43 -1.00
N ASN A 207 24.12 -13.95 -1.02
CA ASN A 207 25.29 -14.81 -0.86
C ASN A 207 25.41 -15.25 0.59
N SER A 208 25.04 -14.39 1.53
CA SER A 208 24.93 -14.75 2.94
C SER A 208 23.96 -15.93 3.14
N LEU A 209 22.80 -15.87 2.48
CA LEU A 209 21.80 -16.95 2.53
C LEU A 209 22.29 -18.22 1.81
N LYS A 210 22.90 -18.11 0.63
CA LYS A 210 23.45 -19.24 -0.13
C LYS A 210 24.50 -20.02 0.64
N ASN A 211 25.31 -19.32 1.42
CA ASN A 211 26.41 -19.88 2.20
C ASN A 211 26.02 -20.16 3.66
N LEU A 212 24.75 -20.06 4.04
CA LEU A 212 24.25 -20.49 5.34
C LEU A 212 24.47 -21.99 5.48
N TYR A 213 25.24 -22.41 6.50
CA TYR A 213 25.47 -23.81 6.81
C TYR A 213 24.30 -24.42 7.57
N ILE A 214 23.89 -25.60 7.14
CA ILE A 214 22.86 -26.41 7.77
C ILE A 214 23.43 -27.69 8.29
N ASP A 215 23.02 -28.12 9.48
CA ASP A 215 23.51 -29.39 10.10
C ASP A 215 22.72 -30.57 9.52
N LEU A 216 23.44 -31.55 9.07
CA LEU A 216 22.91 -32.83 8.60
C LEU A 216 22.69 -33.80 9.77
N PRO A 217 21.83 -34.82 9.62
CA PRO A 217 21.61 -35.84 10.67
C PRO A 217 22.85 -36.62 11.07
N ASN A 218 23.84 -36.73 10.18
CA ASN A 218 25.12 -37.39 10.40
C ASN A 218 26.19 -36.52 11.08
N GLY A 219 25.86 -35.28 11.46
CA GLY A 219 26.78 -34.33 12.07
C GLY A 219 27.64 -33.52 11.09
N ALA A 220 27.56 -33.78 9.79
CA ALA A 220 28.23 -32.96 8.78
C ALA A 220 27.42 -31.66 8.52
N GLN A 221 28.09 -30.67 7.92
CA GLN A 221 27.47 -29.40 7.54
C GLN A 221 27.56 -29.19 6.03
N VAL A 222 26.51 -28.69 5.42
CA VAL A 222 26.47 -28.29 4.01
C VAL A 222 25.88 -26.90 3.85
N PRO A 223 26.34 -26.11 2.88
CA PRO A 223 25.73 -24.80 2.61
C PRO A 223 24.35 -25.00 1.99
N LEU A 224 23.41 -24.09 2.30
CA LEU A 224 22.01 -24.13 1.84
C LEU A 224 21.87 -24.22 0.31
N LYS A 225 22.80 -23.64 -0.45
CA LYS A 225 22.83 -23.73 -1.92
C LYS A 225 22.93 -25.16 -2.47
N GLU A 226 23.41 -26.13 -1.66
CA GLU A 226 23.48 -27.54 -2.08
C GLU A 226 22.08 -28.18 -2.12
N VAL A 227 21.14 -27.71 -1.32
CA VAL A 227 19.79 -28.27 -1.18
C VAL A 227 18.67 -27.31 -1.66
N ALA A 228 19.02 -26.08 -2.06
CA ALA A 228 18.06 -25.08 -2.52
C ALA A 228 18.63 -24.20 -3.62
N ASP A 229 17.78 -23.76 -4.51
CA ASP A 229 18.04 -22.65 -5.43
C ASP A 229 17.55 -21.34 -4.83
N ILE A 230 18.42 -20.34 -4.77
CA ILE A 230 18.17 -19.07 -4.09
C ILE A 230 18.37 -17.95 -5.08
N SER A 231 17.28 -17.19 -5.32
CA SER A 231 17.24 -16.11 -6.31
C SER A 231 16.41 -14.92 -5.81
N TYR A 232 16.68 -13.75 -6.38
CA TYR A 232 15.76 -12.63 -6.23
C TYR A 232 14.64 -12.75 -7.28
N LYS A 233 13.39 -12.64 -6.82
CA LYS A 233 12.22 -12.54 -7.68
C LYS A 233 11.42 -11.31 -7.28
N PRO A 234 10.86 -10.55 -8.24
CA PRO A 234 9.89 -9.53 -7.92
C PRO A 234 8.65 -10.20 -7.32
N GLY A 235 8.27 -9.76 -6.15
CA GLY A 235 7.08 -10.26 -5.46
C GLY A 235 6.02 -9.16 -5.32
N PRO A 236 4.77 -9.54 -4.98
CA PRO A 236 3.74 -8.58 -4.66
C PRO A 236 4.07 -7.87 -3.34
N MET A 237 3.89 -6.55 -3.34
CA MET A 237 4.04 -5.73 -2.12
C MET A 237 2.86 -5.95 -1.18
N GLN A 238 1.67 -6.01 -1.76
CA GLN A 238 0.40 -6.23 -1.07
C GLN A 238 -0.54 -6.98 -2.02
N ILE A 239 -1.37 -7.83 -1.46
CA ILE A 239 -2.47 -8.50 -2.18
C ILE A 239 -3.78 -8.04 -1.56
N SER A 240 -4.42 -7.08 -2.22
CA SER A 240 -5.71 -6.55 -1.79
C SER A 240 -6.85 -7.51 -2.16
N ARG A 241 -7.80 -7.68 -1.24
CA ARG A 241 -8.99 -8.51 -1.45
C ARG A 241 -10.25 -7.80 -0.97
N ASP A 242 -11.32 -7.98 -1.73
CA ASP A 242 -12.68 -7.62 -1.32
C ASP A 242 -13.53 -8.89 -1.41
N ASN A 243 -14.24 -9.23 -0.35
CA ASN A 243 -15.08 -10.45 -0.29
C ASN A 243 -14.34 -11.71 -0.76
N THR A 244 -13.11 -11.92 -0.28
CA THR A 244 -12.19 -13.01 -0.64
C THR A 244 -11.58 -12.94 -2.04
N SER A 245 -12.15 -12.22 -2.99
CA SER A 245 -11.64 -12.06 -4.34
C SER A 245 -10.44 -11.10 -4.39
N ARG A 246 -9.38 -11.47 -5.10
CA ARG A 246 -8.22 -10.58 -5.31
C ARG A 246 -8.64 -9.42 -6.18
N ARG A 247 -8.14 -8.23 -5.86
CA ARG A 247 -8.35 -7.04 -6.65
C ARG A 247 -7.12 -6.16 -6.74
N ILE A 248 -7.09 -5.34 -7.80
CA ILE A 248 -6.22 -4.17 -7.91
C ILE A 248 -7.09 -2.99 -8.33
N SER A 249 -6.77 -1.79 -7.88
CA SER A 249 -7.57 -0.60 -8.17
C SER A 249 -6.81 0.48 -8.92
N VAL A 250 -7.57 1.26 -9.70
CA VAL A 250 -7.15 2.57 -10.22
C VAL A 250 -7.95 3.63 -9.48
N GLY A 251 -7.26 4.46 -8.71
CA GLY A 251 -7.83 5.63 -8.05
C GLY A 251 -7.81 6.84 -8.97
N VAL A 252 -8.86 7.65 -8.94
CA VAL A 252 -9.01 8.85 -9.76
C VAL A 252 -9.64 9.96 -8.92
N ASN A 253 -9.04 11.14 -8.92
CA ASN A 253 -9.66 12.35 -8.38
C ASN A 253 -10.36 13.13 -9.50
N VAL A 254 -11.53 13.69 -9.20
CA VAL A 254 -12.32 14.41 -10.17
C VAL A 254 -11.98 15.90 -10.13
N ARG A 255 -11.68 16.50 -11.30
CA ARG A 255 -11.37 17.94 -11.40
C ARG A 255 -12.23 18.62 -12.45
N GLY A 256 -12.96 19.66 -12.02
CA GLY A 256 -13.72 20.53 -12.92
C GLY A 256 -14.87 19.87 -13.68
N ARG A 257 -15.33 18.69 -13.24
CA ARG A 257 -16.38 17.90 -13.88
C ARG A 257 -17.24 17.16 -12.85
N ASP A 258 -18.45 16.80 -13.24
CA ASP A 258 -19.33 15.94 -12.44
C ASP A 258 -18.81 14.50 -12.37
N VAL A 259 -18.82 13.91 -11.16
CA VAL A 259 -18.32 12.56 -10.89
C VAL A 259 -19.06 11.51 -11.70
N LYS A 260 -20.40 11.62 -11.80
CA LYS A 260 -21.22 10.62 -12.48
C LYS A 260 -20.91 10.57 -13.98
N SER A 261 -20.90 11.74 -14.62
CA SER A 261 -20.61 11.84 -16.07
C SER A 261 -19.21 11.36 -16.42
N MET A 262 -18.24 11.58 -15.52
CA MET A 262 -16.88 11.08 -15.72
C MET A 262 -16.80 9.56 -15.61
N VAL A 263 -17.46 8.98 -14.59
CA VAL A 263 -17.47 7.51 -14.41
C VAL A 263 -18.17 6.82 -15.57
N GLU A 264 -19.27 7.36 -16.06
CA GLU A 264 -19.99 6.83 -17.24
C GLU A 264 -19.09 6.83 -18.50
N GLU A 265 -18.31 7.88 -18.72
CA GLU A 265 -17.33 7.92 -19.83
C GLU A 265 -16.19 6.93 -19.63
N ILE A 266 -15.64 6.82 -18.40
CA ILE A 266 -14.62 5.82 -18.06
C ILE A 266 -15.15 4.42 -18.34
N GLN A 267 -16.37 4.11 -17.89
CA GLN A 267 -17.01 2.82 -18.09
C GLN A 267 -17.12 2.48 -19.59
N GLN A 268 -17.65 3.37 -20.40
CA GLN A 268 -17.79 3.20 -21.83
C GLN A 268 -16.43 2.96 -22.52
N LYS A 269 -15.40 3.74 -22.15
CA LYS A 269 -14.06 3.56 -22.72
C LYS A 269 -13.42 2.23 -22.32
N LEU A 270 -13.54 1.83 -21.05
CA LEU A 270 -12.99 0.57 -20.58
C LEU A 270 -13.70 -0.64 -21.20
N GLU A 271 -15.03 -0.63 -21.30
CA GLU A 271 -15.81 -1.71 -21.95
C GLU A 271 -15.46 -1.89 -23.43
N THR A 272 -15.13 -0.80 -24.13
CA THR A 272 -14.81 -0.84 -25.55
C THR A 272 -13.35 -1.15 -25.87
N GLN A 273 -12.42 -0.73 -25.00
CA GLN A 273 -10.99 -0.76 -25.29
C GLN A 273 -10.22 -1.84 -24.50
N VAL A 274 -10.72 -2.25 -23.31
CA VAL A 274 -10.03 -3.25 -22.49
C VAL A 274 -10.70 -4.62 -22.65
N LYS A 275 -9.94 -5.60 -23.14
CA LYS A 275 -10.40 -6.99 -23.19
C LYS A 275 -9.98 -7.71 -21.93
N LEU A 276 -10.96 -8.10 -21.11
CA LEU A 276 -10.73 -8.87 -19.90
C LEU A 276 -10.83 -10.38 -20.18
N PRO A 277 -9.93 -11.19 -19.60
CA PRO A 277 -10.06 -12.64 -19.63
C PRO A 277 -11.34 -13.12 -18.91
N PRO A 278 -11.81 -14.35 -19.19
CA PRO A 278 -12.92 -14.95 -18.45
C PRO A 278 -12.65 -14.97 -16.93
N GLY A 279 -13.66 -14.62 -16.14
CA GLY A 279 -13.55 -14.56 -14.67
C GLY A 279 -13.01 -13.23 -14.12
N TYR A 280 -12.60 -12.29 -14.98
CA TYR A 280 -12.21 -10.94 -14.57
C TYR A 280 -13.37 -9.98 -14.78
N PHE A 281 -13.56 -9.07 -13.82
CA PHE A 281 -14.62 -8.05 -13.88
C PHE A 281 -14.20 -6.77 -13.19
N VAL A 282 -14.85 -5.66 -13.57
CA VAL A 282 -14.59 -4.33 -13.02
C VAL A 282 -15.78 -3.87 -12.19
N THR A 283 -15.51 -3.20 -11.07
CA THR A 283 -16.51 -2.46 -10.32
C THR A 283 -16.06 -1.02 -10.09
N TYR A 284 -17.03 -0.14 -9.87
CA TYR A 284 -16.82 1.29 -9.68
C TYR A 284 -17.25 1.66 -8.27
N GLY A 285 -16.32 2.13 -7.45
CA GLY A 285 -16.50 2.48 -6.05
C GLY A 285 -16.07 3.91 -5.74
N GLY A 286 -15.93 4.21 -4.46
CA GLY A 286 -15.57 5.53 -3.99
C GLY A 286 -16.80 6.40 -3.71
N SER A 287 -16.63 7.73 -3.75
CA SER A 287 -17.73 8.68 -3.56
C SER A 287 -18.86 8.49 -4.56
N PHE A 288 -18.57 7.96 -5.74
CA PHE A 288 -19.55 7.61 -6.78
C PHE A 288 -20.57 6.59 -6.30
N GLU A 289 -20.16 5.53 -5.61
CA GLU A 289 -21.07 4.49 -5.09
C GLU A 289 -22.04 5.06 -4.07
N ASN A 290 -21.56 5.95 -3.19
CA ASN A 290 -22.41 6.62 -2.21
C ASN A 290 -23.42 7.57 -2.88
N LEU A 291 -22.97 8.30 -3.89
CA LEU A 291 -23.82 9.21 -4.67
C LEU A 291 -24.91 8.42 -5.41
N GLN A 292 -24.56 7.29 -6.00
CA GLN A 292 -25.53 6.41 -6.68
C GLN A 292 -26.55 5.84 -5.68
N ARG A 293 -26.12 5.30 -4.56
CA ARG A 293 -27.01 4.79 -3.50
C ARG A 293 -27.94 5.89 -2.96
N ALA A 294 -27.43 7.13 -2.78
CA ALA A 294 -28.23 8.25 -2.33
C ALA A 294 -29.27 8.66 -3.40
N SER A 295 -28.87 8.71 -4.67
CA SER A 295 -29.75 9.01 -5.80
C SER A 295 -30.88 7.98 -5.93
N ASP A 296 -30.56 6.69 -5.86
CA ASP A 296 -31.54 5.61 -5.93
C ASP A 296 -32.58 5.68 -4.79
N ARG A 297 -32.11 5.99 -3.57
CA ARG A 297 -33.02 6.22 -2.42
C ARG A 297 -33.89 7.44 -2.61
N LEU A 298 -33.34 8.55 -3.12
CA LEU A 298 -34.11 9.77 -3.38
C LEU A 298 -35.15 9.55 -4.47
N MET A 299 -34.85 8.79 -5.52
CA MET A 299 -35.81 8.45 -6.58
C MET A 299 -37.05 7.71 -6.05
N ILE A 300 -36.94 6.99 -4.95
CA ILE A 300 -38.05 6.30 -4.30
C ILE A 300 -38.74 7.22 -3.27
N VAL A 301 -37.97 7.86 -2.41
CA VAL A 301 -38.50 8.63 -1.26
C VAL A 301 -39.20 9.92 -1.72
N VAL A 302 -38.67 10.63 -2.71
CA VAL A 302 -39.23 11.90 -3.19
C VAL A 302 -40.63 11.70 -3.79
N PRO A 303 -40.90 10.76 -4.73
CA PRO A 303 -42.25 10.51 -5.23
C PRO A 303 -43.21 10.09 -4.12
N ILE A 304 -42.77 9.25 -3.16
CA ILE A 304 -43.62 8.84 -2.02
C ILE A 304 -43.98 10.07 -1.17
N ALA A 305 -43.01 10.94 -0.86
CA ALA A 305 -43.25 12.14 -0.07
C ALA A 305 -44.22 13.12 -0.81
N LEU A 306 -44.02 13.34 -2.12
CA LEU A 306 -44.89 14.15 -2.93
C LEU A 306 -46.33 13.55 -2.99
N PHE A 307 -46.44 12.22 -3.11
CA PHE A 307 -47.74 11.55 -3.11
C PHE A 307 -48.46 11.69 -1.76
N LEU A 308 -47.75 11.58 -0.64
CA LEU A 308 -48.31 11.80 0.70
C LEU A 308 -48.76 13.27 0.90
N ILE A 309 -47.97 14.23 0.43
CA ILE A 309 -48.34 15.67 0.46
C ILE A 309 -49.57 15.94 -0.40
N PHE A 310 -49.69 15.27 -1.55
CA PHE A 310 -50.83 15.43 -2.44
C PHE A 310 -52.15 14.86 -1.84
N ILE A 311 -52.05 13.77 -1.00
CA ILE A 311 -53.21 13.19 -0.34
C ILE A 311 -53.65 14.03 0.87
N LEU A 312 -52.78 14.75 1.54
CA LEU A 312 -53.07 15.57 2.72
C LEU A 312 -53.68 16.89 2.35
#